data_7b8e8dc32bf7d82bad2ee18c4481b24c
#
_entry.id   7b8e8dc32bf7d82bad2ee18c4481b24c
#
_cell.length_a   1.000
_cell.length_b   1.000
_cell.length_c   1.000
_cell.angle_alpha   90.00
_cell.angle_beta   90.00
_cell.angle_gamma   90.00
#
_symmetry.space_group_name_H-M   'P 1'
#
loop_
_entity.id
_entity.type
_entity.pdbx_description
1 polymer ?
#
loop_
_entity_poly.entity_id
_entity_poly.type
_entity_poly.pdbx_seq_one_letter_code
_entity_poly.pdbx_strand_id
1 'polypeptide(L)'
;MREITVTIDDGGMHPAVNAAIRKCIEFGNVSRVSIMATGSNCAEACMMAMTGSVRVAAHLDCCRGPFILEKSNFPESFATWIKSADSLADSVKKEWAAQIEKILSTGGVVTALDSHRHLHNLPALQKVIISLARDYGIRTVRTAVLPDKYMRFPAGIKLNTLGCELKTCLESEGLVTTDRMLGFGKAGKINRRYLKKYTSICSDGTTEIVMHPATEKVWSSGQPAELELITSEWFGDWCRGKH
;
A
#
# COMPACT_ATOMS: atom_id res chain seq x y z
N MET A 1 -3.35 21.59 -7.66
CA MET A 1 -3.62 20.67 -8.82
C MET A 1 -4.02 19.32 -8.22
N ARG A 2 -5.07 18.70 -8.72
CA ARG A 2 -5.53 17.37 -8.28
C ARG A 2 -4.65 16.28 -8.89
N GLU A 3 -4.13 15.37 -8.05
CA GLU A 3 -3.43 14.19 -8.51
C GLU A 3 -3.92 12.95 -7.74
N ILE A 4 -4.33 11.90 -8.44
CA ILE A 4 -4.79 10.65 -7.86
C ILE A 4 -3.81 9.54 -8.23
N THR A 5 -3.24 8.88 -7.21
CA THR A 5 -2.51 7.63 -7.36
C THR A 5 -3.41 6.47 -6.94
N VAL A 6 -3.74 5.59 -7.87
CA VAL A 6 -4.48 4.35 -7.57
C VAL A 6 -3.46 3.25 -7.35
N THR A 7 -3.41 2.72 -6.13
CA THR A 7 -2.52 1.61 -5.75
C THR A 7 -3.35 0.36 -5.44
N ILE A 8 -2.98 -0.76 -6.07
CA ILE A 8 -3.51 -2.07 -5.71
C ILE A 8 -2.50 -2.73 -4.77
N ASP A 9 -2.95 -3.07 -3.56
CA ASP A 9 -2.16 -3.79 -2.57
C ASP A 9 -2.28 -5.32 -2.72
N ASP A 10 -1.49 -6.05 -1.96
CA ASP A 10 -1.43 -7.51 -1.86
C ASP A 10 -1.04 -8.24 -3.17
N GLY A 11 -0.39 -7.55 -4.12
CA GLY A 11 0.13 -8.19 -5.33
C GLY A 11 1.09 -9.35 -4.98
N GLY A 12 0.90 -10.50 -5.62
CA GLY A 12 1.69 -11.71 -5.35
C GLY A 12 1.18 -12.59 -4.21
N MET A 13 0.23 -12.10 -3.40
CA MET A 13 -0.30 -12.86 -2.27
C MET A 13 -1.12 -14.10 -2.71
N HIS A 14 -1.91 -13.97 -3.76
CA HIS A 14 -2.83 -15.02 -4.22
C HIS A 14 -3.07 -14.94 -5.74
N PRO A 15 -3.27 -16.09 -6.45
CA PRO A 15 -3.54 -16.06 -7.89
C PRO A 15 -4.73 -15.20 -8.30
N ALA A 16 -5.81 -15.19 -7.51
CA ALA A 16 -6.99 -14.36 -7.78
C ALA A 16 -6.73 -12.86 -7.65
N VAL A 17 -5.78 -12.45 -6.79
CA VAL A 17 -5.32 -11.05 -6.69
C VAL A 17 -4.51 -10.70 -7.94
N ASN A 18 -3.57 -11.55 -8.35
CA ASN A 18 -2.78 -11.34 -9.56
C ASN A 18 -3.66 -11.27 -10.81
N ALA A 19 -4.65 -12.16 -10.93
CA ALA A 19 -5.62 -12.13 -12.03
C ALA A 19 -6.43 -10.82 -12.07
N ALA A 20 -6.77 -10.26 -10.91
CA ALA A 20 -7.41 -8.95 -10.82
C ALA A 20 -6.45 -7.81 -11.21
N ILE A 21 -5.21 -7.84 -10.72
CA ILE A 21 -4.16 -6.87 -11.08
C ILE A 21 -3.99 -6.81 -12.60
N ARG A 22 -3.89 -7.94 -13.28
CA ARG A 22 -3.78 -8.02 -14.74
C ARG A 22 -4.94 -7.27 -15.43
N LYS A 23 -6.18 -7.56 -15.05
CA LYS A 23 -7.37 -6.89 -15.60
C LYS A 23 -7.35 -5.37 -15.36
N CYS A 24 -6.94 -4.96 -14.15
CA CYS A 24 -6.87 -3.54 -13.79
C CYS A 24 -5.79 -2.80 -14.59
N ILE A 25 -4.65 -3.42 -14.83
CA ILE A 25 -3.57 -2.87 -15.67
C ILE A 25 -4.05 -2.75 -17.13
N GLU A 26 -4.63 -3.81 -17.67
CA GLU A 26 -5.18 -3.81 -19.05
C GLU A 26 -6.25 -2.75 -19.24
N PHE A 27 -7.07 -2.48 -18.23
CA PHE A 27 -8.09 -1.42 -18.28
C PHE A 27 -7.49 0.01 -18.17
N GLY A 28 -6.33 0.15 -17.54
CA GLY A 28 -5.57 1.41 -17.49
C GLY A 28 -5.92 2.37 -16.35
N ASN A 29 -6.65 1.93 -15.32
CA ASN A 29 -7.04 2.77 -14.18
C ASN A 29 -6.12 2.60 -12.95
N VAL A 30 -4.94 1.99 -13.10
CA VAL A 30 -3.99 1.71 -12.01
C VAL A 30 -2.70 2.49 -12.21
N SER A 31 -2.21 3.12 -11.16
CA SER A 31 -0.95 3.86 -11.16
C SER A 31 0.22 3.07 -10.59
N ARG A 32 -0.09 2.17 -9.64
CA ARG A 32 0.91 1.41 -8.86
C ARG A 32 0.36 0.06 -8.43
N VAL A 33 1.22 -0.93 -8.39
CA VAL A 33 0.96 -2.21 -7.73
C VAL A 33 1.93 -2.35 -6.55
N SER A 34 1.40 -2.60 -5.36
CA SER A 34 2.19 -2.86 -4.16
C SER A 34 2.29 -4.36 -3.93
N ILE A 35 3.52 -4.90 -4.04
CA ILE A 35 3.81 -6.33 -4.19
C ILE A 35 4.38 -6.90 -2.91
N MET A 36 3.78 -7.98 -2.42
CA MET A 36 4.26 -8.76 -1.28
C MET A 36 5.33 -9.76 -1.75
N ALA A 37 6.57 -9.55 -1.34
CA ALA A 37 7.66 -10.51 -1.60
C ALA A 37 7.44 -11.85 -0.88
N THR A 38 6.71 -11.85 0.22
CA THR A 38 6.32 -13.05 0.99
C THR A 38 5.27 -13.91 0.29
N GLY A 39 4.56 -13.36 -0.70
CA GLY A 39 3.55 -14.09 -1.45
C GLY A 39 4.14 -15.09 -2.44
N SER A 40 3.50 -16.27 -2.56
CA SER A 40 3.93 -17.34 -3.47
C SER A 40 3.90 -16.96 -4.95
N ASN A 41 3.12 -15.95 -5.31
CA ASN A 41 2.91 -15.47 -6.68
C ASN A 41 3.64 -14.12 -6.95
N CYS A 42 4.65 -13.78 -6.13
CA CYS A 42 5.39 -12.51 -6.20
C CYS A 42 6.03 -12.29 -7.58
N ALA A 43 6.73 -13.29 -8.12
CA ALA A 43 7.42 -13.18 -9.42
C ALA A 43 6.43 -12.88 -10.57
N GLU A 44 5.25 -13.51 -10.57
CA GLU A 44 4.20 -13.23 -11.55
C GLU A 44 3.70 -11.78 -11.42
N ALA A 45 3.45 -11.30 -10.19
CA ALA A 45 3.02 -9.92 -9.96
C ALA A 45 4.05 -8.89 -10.44
N CYS A 46 5.34 -9.14 -10.19
CA CYS A 46 6.44 -8.30 -10.69
C CYS A 46 6.44 -8.25 -12.21
N MET A 47 6.37 -9.41 -12.88
CA MET A 47 6.38 -9.50 -14.34
C MET A 47 5.19 -8.75 -14.95
N MET A 48 3.99 -8.88 -14.38
CA MET A 48 2.80 -8.16 -14.85
C MET A 48 2.94 -6.65 -14.72
N ALA A 49 3.47 -6.17 -13.60
CA ALA A 49 3.65 -4.73 -13.39
C ALA A 49 4.68 -4.15 -14.37
N MET A 50 5.78 -4.87 -14.62
CA MET A 50 6.82 -4.46 -15.56
C MET A 50 6.28 -4.39 -17.00
N THR A 51 5.59 -5.44 -17.47
CA THR A 51 5.02 -5.48 -18.82
C THR A 51 3.88 -4.49 -19.01
N GLY A 52 3.12 -4.21 -17.96
CA GLY A 52 2.02 -3.25 -17.96
C GLY A 52 2.45 -1.79 -17.76
N SER A 53 3.74 -1.52 -17.62
CA SER A 53 4.30 -0.16 -17.40
C SER A 53 3.68 0.58 -16.22
N VAL A 54 3.28 -0.15 -15.16
CA VAL A 54 2.81 0.42 -13.90
C VAL A 54 3.92 0.44 -12.86
N ARG A 55 3.90 1.43 -11.96
CA ARG A 55 4.91 1.55 -10.90
C ARG A 55 4.77 0.41 -9.90
N VAL A 56 5.90 -0.07 -9.38
CA VAL A 56 5.95 -1.10 -8.33
C VAL A 56 6.28 -0.46 -6.99
N ALA A 57 5.51 -0.80 -5.96
CA ALA A 57 5.88 -0.60 -4.56
C ALA A 57 6.24 -1.95 -3.93
N ALA A 58 7.15 -1.95 -2.96
CA ALA A 58 7.34 -3.09 -2.08
C ALA A 58 6.31 -3.00 -0.94
N HIS A 59 5.38 -3.96 -0.89
CA HIS A 59 4.40 -4.14 0.18
C HIS A 59 5.02 -4.97 1.30
N LEU A 60 5.75 -4.28 2.18
CA LEU A 60 6.57 -4.89 3.21
C LEU A 60 5.71 -5.57 4.27
N ASP A 61 5.96 -6.85 4.53
CA ASP A 61 5.13 -7.64 5.45
C ASP A 61 5.95 -8.25 6.59
N CYS A 62 5.45 -8.07 7.79
CA CYS A 62 5.86 -8.78 9.01
C CYS A 62 4.64 -9.31 9.79
N CYS A 63 3.47 -9.47 9.13
CA CYS A 63 2.23 -9.91 9.77
C CYS A 63 1.78 -11.30 9.33
N ARG A 64 2.21 -11.72 8.14
CA ARG A 64 1.74 -12.96 7.49
C ARG A 64 2.91 -13.70 6.87
N GLY A 65 3.49 -14.66 7.52
CA GLY A 65 4.49 -15.52 6.90
C GLY A 65 3.98 -16.27 5.66
N PRO A 66 4.82 -17.02 4.99
CA PRO A 66 6.22 -17.25 5.35
C PRO A 66 7.09 -16.01 5.11
N PHE A 67 7.98 -15.69 6.03
CA PHE A 67 8.95 -14.60 5.87
C PHE A 67 10.14 -15.03 5.01
N ILE A 68 10.88 -14.08 4.44
CA ILE A 68 12.05 -14.37 3.61
C ILE A 68 13.18 -14.90 4.48
N LEU A 69 13.35 -14.33 5.68
CA LEU A 69 14.30 -14.81 6.67
C LEU A 69 13.58 -15.79 7.63
N GLU A 70 13.79 -17.07 7.46
CA GLU A 70 13.03 -18.19 8.06
C GLU A 70 12.90 -18.19 9.60
N LYS A 71 13.69 -17.38 10.30
CA LYS A 71 13.69 -17.32 11.78
C LYS A 71 12.95 -16.11 12.35
N SER A 72 12.23 -15.38 11.51
CA SER A 72 11.51 -14.19 11.97
C SER A 72 10.24 -14.58 12.71
N ASN A 73 10.16 -14.21 13.99
CA ASN A 73 9.00 -14.47 14.84
C ASN A 73 8.30 -13.12 15.14
N PHE A 74 7.45 -12.69 14.21
CA PHE A 74 6.78 -11.40 14.30
C PHE A 74 5.36 -11.51 14.87
N PRO A 75 4.87 -10.48 15.57
CA PRO A 75 3.52 -10.46 16.10
C PRO A 75 2.43 -10.46 15.01
N GLU A 76 1.38 -11.22 15.21
CA GLU A 76 0.23 -11.21 14.29
C GLU A 76 -0.71 -10.02 14.52
N SER A 77 -0.83 -9.54 15.77
CA SER A 77 -1.76 -8.49 16.13
C SER A 77 -1.13 -7.09 16.13
N PHE A 78 -1.85 -6.10 15.62
CA PHE A 78 -1.41 -4.70 15.67
C PHE A 78 -1.22 -4.19 17.10
N ALA A 79 -2.02 -4.68 18.06
CA ALA A 79 -1.87 -4.30 19.47
C ALA A 79 -0.55 -4.77 20.08
N THR A 80 -0.08 -5.96 19.68
CA THR A 80 1.24 -6.49 20.10
C THR A 80 2.35 -5.70 19.41
N TRP A 81 2.20 -5.36 18.12
CA TRP A 81 3.16 -4.52 17.39
C TRP A 81 3.41 -3.18 18.05
N ILE A 82 2.37 -2.50 18.56
CA ILE A 82 2.52 -1.22 19.29
C ILE A 82 3.47 -1.35 20.49
N LYS A 83 3.52 -2.52 21.11
CA LYS A 83 4.33 -2.76 22.32
C LYS A 83 5.75 -3.25 22.01
N SER A 84 5.95 -3.90 20.87
CA SER A 84 7.19 -4.62 20.55
C SER A 84 7.97 -4.04 19.37
N ALA A 85 7.44 -3.02 18.68
CA ALA A 85 8.06 -2.47 17.47
C ALA A 85 9.51 -2.00 17.71
N ASP A 86 9.78 -1.36 18.86
CA ASP A 86 11.13 -0.89 19.19
C ASP A 86 12.13 -2.05 19.31
N SER A 87 11.76 -3.11 20.03
CA SER A 87 12.64 -4.28 20.21
C SER A 87 12.80 -5.13 18.97
N LEU A 88 11.90 -5.01 18.01
CA LEU A 88 11.92 -5.77 16.76
C LEU A 88 12.47 -4.97 15.56
N ALA A 89 12.78 -3.69 15.73
CA ALA A 89 13.14 -2.80 14.64
C ALA A 89 14.29 -3.32 13.76
N ASP A 90 15.36 -3.86 14.37
CA ASP A 90 16.49 -4.42 13.64
C ASP A 90 16.12 -5.69 12.85
N SER A 91 15.29 -6.56 13.44
CA SER A 91 14.79 -7.75 12.76
C SER A 91 13.88 -7.40 11.61
N VAL A 92 13.01 -6.39 11.79
CA VAL A 92 12.15 -5.84 10.73
C VAL A 92 12.99 -5.24 9.61
N LYS A 93 14.03 -4.47 9.94
CA LYS A 93 14.93 -3.89 8.91
C LYS A 93 15.53 -4.97 8.03
N LYS A 94 16.04 -6.04 8.62
CA LYS A 94 16.63 -7.16 7.88
C LYS A 94 15.62 -7.87 6.99
N GLU A 95 14.44 -8.18 7.54
CA GLU A 95 13.37 -8.85 6.80
C GLU A 95 12.87 -7.99 5.64
N TRP A 96 12.59 -6.69 5.89
CA TRP A 96 12.13 -5.78 4.85
C TRP A 96 13.18 -5.54 3.76
N ALA A 97 14.47 -5.48 4.12
CA ALA A 97 15.56 -5.45 3.14
C ALA A 97 15.53 -6.69 2.24
N ALA A 98 15.44 -7.89 2.81
CA ALA A 98 15.36 -9.14 2.05
C ALA A 98 14.12 -9.19 1.14
N GLN A 99 12.98 -8.62 1.57
CA GLN A 99 11.77 -8.50 0.75
C GLN A 99 11.98 -7.56 -0.44
N ILE A 100 12.62 -6.41 -0.25
CA ILE A 100 12.98 -5.47 -1.32
C ILE A 100 13.92 -6.17 -2.32
N GLU A 101 14.96 -6.80 -1.83
CA GLU A 101 15.95 -7.53 -2.67
C GLU A 101 15.30 -8.65 -3.48
N LYS A 102 14.36 -9.38 -2.90
CA LYS A 102 13.62 -10.42 -3.63
C LYS A 102 12.79 -9.81 -4.78
N ILE A 103 12.13 -8.66 -4.60
CA ILE A 103 11.43 -7.99 -5.70
C ILE A 103 12.43 -7.51 -6.76
N LEU A 104 13.54 -6.88 -6.36
CA LEU A 104 14.57 -6.41 -7.28
C LEU A 104 15.19 -7.56 -8.07
N SER A 105 15.37 -8.74 -7.46
CA SER A 105 15.92 -9.93 -8.14
C SER A 105 15.06 -10.45 -9.29
N THR A 106 13.79 -10.06 -9.36
CA THR A 106 12.91 -10.37 -10.51
C THR A 106 13.16 -9.48 -11.74
N GLY A 107 14.11 -8.54 -11.65
CA GLY A 107 14.38 -7.53 -12.68
C GLY A 107 13.49 -6.29 -12.58
N GLY A 108 12.60 -6.22 -11.59
CA GLY A 108 11.71 -5.06 -11.36
C GLY A 108 12.43 -3.86 -10.73
N VAL A 109 11.84 -2.68 -10.90
CA VAL A 109 12.27 -1.45 -10.23
C VAL A 109 11.28 -1.09 -9.15
N VAL A 110 11.71 -1.09 -7.90
CA VAL A 110 10.88 -0.63 -6.77
C VAL A 110 10.92 0.89 -6.70
N THR A 111 9.78 1.53 -6.89
CA THR A 111 9.65 3.00 -6.92
C THR A 111 9.05 3.59 -5.65
N ALA A 112 8.46 2.75 -4.80
CA ALA A 112 7.85 3.17 -3.54
C ALA A 112 7.92 2.08 -2.48
N LEU A 113 7.81 2.48 -1.21
CA LEU A 113 7.68 1.59 -0.06
C LEU A 113 6.37 1.85 0.67
N ASP A 114 5.73 0.77 1.07
CA ASP A 114 4.63 0.76 2.03
C ASP A 114 4.64 -0.56 2.82
N SER A 115 3.68 -0.81 3.70
CA SER A 115 3.64 -2.08 4.40
C SER A 115 2.24 -2.58 4.68
N HIS A 116 2.09 -3.88 4.71
CA HIS A 116 0.88 -4.56 5.12
C HIS A 116 0.43 -4.08 6.50
N ARG A 117 -0.86 -3.79 6.65
CA ARG A 117 -1.46 -3.19 7.86
C ARG A 117 -0.82 -1.86 8.30
N HIS A 118 -0.15 -1.15 7.41
CA HIS A 118 0.45 0.16 7.67
C HIS A 118 1.45 0.17 8.85
N LEU A 119 2.15 -0.93 9.11
CA LEU A 119 3.11 -1.06 10.21
C LEU A 119 4.21 -0.01 10.20
N HIS A 120 4.65 0.39 9.01
CA HIS A 120 5.68 1.41 8.83
C HIS A 120 5.34 2.78 9.43
N ASN A 121 4.05 3.02 9.81
CA ASN A 121 3.68 4.24 10.53
C ASN A 121 3.98 4.17 12.04
N LEU A 122 4.36 3.02 12.60
CA LEU A 122 4.78 2.93 14.01
C LEU A 122 6.13 3.64 14.20
N PRO A 123 6.34 4.43 15.27
CA PRO A 123 7.52 5.29 15.45
C PRO A 123 8.86 4.62 15.23
N ALA A 124 9.08 3.43 15.78
CA ALA A 124 10.31 2.67 15.56
C ALA A 124 10.48 2.25 14.09
N LEU A 125 9.39 1.87 13.42
CA LEU A 125 9.39 1.39 12.04
C LEU A 125 9.40 2.54 11.01
N GLN A 126 9.03 3.77 11.40
CA GLN A 126 9.26 4.97 10.59
C GLN A 126 10.74 5.14 10.29
N LYS A 127 11.60 5.00 11.31
CA LYS A 127 13.06 5.09 11.14
C LYS A 127 13.58 3.98 10.23
N VAL A 128 13.03 2.77 10.35
CA VAL A 128 13.40 1.63 9.51
C VAL A 128 13.05 1.88 8.04
N ILE A 129 11.81 2.28 7.74
CA ILE A 129 11.40 2.47 6.34
C ILE A 129 12.13 3.66 5.69
N ILE A 130 12.41 4.73 6.43
CA ILE A 130 13.21 5.87 5.95
C ILE A 130 14.64 5.41 5.63
N SER A 131 15.28 4.64 6.53
CA SER A 131 16.59 4.07 6.27
C SER A 131 16.62 3.21 5.01
N LEU A 132 15.65 2.30 4.85
CA LEU A 132 15.55 1.45 3.68
C LEU A 132 15.30 2.25 2.39
N ALA A 133 14.45 3.28 2.45
CA ALA A 133 14.22 4.16 1.31
C ALA A 133 15.53 4.81 0.82
N ARG A 134 16.37 5.24 1.74
CA ARG A 134 17.70 5.79 1.44
C ARG A 134 18.67 4.72 0.93
N ASP A 135 18.74 3.58 1.62
CA ASP A 135 19.69 2.49 1.32
C ASP A 135 19.46 1.96 -0.12
N TYR A 136 18.20 1.94 -0.59
CA TYR A 136 17.81 1.47 -1.92
C TYR A 136 17.53 2.58 -2.95
N GLY A 137 17.72 3.86 -2.60
CA GLY A 137 17.45 4.99 -3.48
C GLY A 137 15.97 5.18 -3.85
N ILE A 138 15.07 4.69 -3.02
CA ILE A 138 13.61 4.76 -3.25
C ILE A 138 13.10 6.07 -2.66
N ARG A 139 12.50 6.91 -3.51
CA ARG A 139 12.09 8.27 -3.10
C ARG A 139 10.69 8.38 -2.51
N THR A 140 9.83 7.42 -2.77
CA THR A 140 8.41 7.50 -2.36
C THR A 140 8.11 6.54 -1.21
N VAL A 141 7.49 7.04 -0.16
CA VAL A 141 6.98 6.23 0.96
C VAL A 141 5.53 6.60 1.22
N ARG A 142 4.65 5.60 1.34
CA ARG A 142 3.25 5.82 1.72
C ARG A 142 3.15 6.36 3.15
N THR A 143 2.18 7.23 3.39
CA THR A 143 1.77 7.62 4.75
C THR A 143 0.29 7.36 4.96
N ALA A 144 -0.11 7.19 6.22
CA ALA A 144 -1.50 7.01 6.59
C ALA A 144 -2.15 8.34 7.04
N VAL A 145 -1.95 9.42 6.29
CA VAL A 145 -2.67 10.67 6.50
C VAL A 145 -4.12 10.49 6.03
N LEU A 146 -5.05 10.45 6.97
CA LEU A 146 -6.44 10.09 6.73
C LEU A 146 -7.34 11.34 6.70
N PRO A 147 -8.42 11.35 5.89
CA PRO A 147 -9.44 12.41 5.97
C PRO A 147 -10.13 12.48 7.33
N ASP A 148 -10.55 13.67 7.75
CA ASP A 148 -11.16 13.99 9.05
C ASP A 148 -12.29 13.05 9.49
N LYS A 149 -13.01 12.47 8.54
CA LYS A 149 -14.07 11.51 8.83
C LYS A 149 -13.60 10.31 9.66
N TYR A 150 -12.35 9.90 9.51
CA TYR A 150 -11.77 8.79 10.28
C TYR A 150 -11.38 9.19 11.70
N MET A 151 -11.32 10.50 11.99
CA MET A 151 -11.06 11.05 13.32
C MET A 151 -12.18 10.79 14.34
N ARG A 152 -13.26 10.15 13.93
CA ARG A 152 -14.36 9.72 14.83
C ARG A 152 -14.09 8.37 15.51
N PHE A 153 -13.04 7.66 15.10
CA PHE A 153 -12.71 6.33 15.61
C PHE A 153 -11.29 6.32 16.19
N PRO A 154 -11.08 5.75 17.39
CA PRO A 154 -9.75 5.74 18.05
C PRO A 154 -8.64 5.19 17.16
N ALA A 155 -8.90 4.11 16.43
CA ALA A 155 -7.92 3.52 15.51
C ALA A 155 -7.56 4.47 14.35
N GLY A 156 -8.55 5.19 13.81
CA GLY A 156 -8.33 6.18 12.76
C GLY A 156 -7.53 7.38 13.26
N ILE A 157 -7.88 7.90 14.45
CA ILE A 157 -7.13 9.00 15.10
C ILE A 157 -5.67 8.60 15.28
N LYS A 158 -5.43 7.44 15.90
CA LYS A 158 -4.07 6.97 16.16
C LYS A 158 -3.28 6.80 14.86
N LEU A 159 -3.84 6.15 13.87
CA LEU A 159 -3.15 5.92 12.61
C LEU A 159 -2.87 7.23 11.86
N ASN A 160 -3.81 8.17 11.88
CA ASN A 160 -3.60 9.50 11.28
C ASN A 160 -2.50 10.28 11.97
N THR A 161 -2.47 10.31 13.32
CA THR A 161 -1.38 10.94 14.07
C THR A 161 -0.03 10.40 13.64
N LEU A 162 0.12 9.06 13.64
CA LEU A 162 1.34 8.40 13.19
C LEU A 162 1.66 8.68 11.71
N GLY A 163 0.66 8.76 10.86
CA GLY A 163 0.83 9.11 9.44
C GLY A 163 1.31 10.54 9.24
N CYS A 164 0.78 11.49 10.01
CA CYS A 164 1.23 12.89 9.99
C CYS A 164 2.68 13.03 10.50
N GLU A 165 3.03 12.33 11.58
CA GLU A 165 4.40 12.27 12.08
C GLU A 165 5.36 11.73 11.03
N LEU A 166 5.02 10.59 10.41
CA LEU A 166 5.82 10.01 9.33
C LEU A 166 5.95 10.97 8.15
N LYS A 167 4.86 11.64 7.73
CA LYS A 167 4.90 12.62 6.65
C LYS A 167 5.92 13.72 6.93
N THR A 168 5.90 14.31 8.13
CA THR A 168 6.87 15.33 8.54
C THR A 168 8.30 14.82 8.48
N CYS A 169 8.54 13.59 8.96
CA CYS A 169 9.86 12.96 8.89
C CYS A 169 10.32 12.76 7.43
N LEU A 170 9.44 12.25 6.56
CA LEU A 170 9.77 12.03 5.14
C LEU A 170 10.12 13.33 4.42
N GLU A 171 9.33 14.37 4.64
CA GLU A 171 9.56 15.69 4.04
C GLU A 171 10.90 16.29 4.49
N SER A 172 11.27 16.16 5.78
CA SER A 172 12.57 16.62 6.29
C SER A 172 13.76 15.85 5.71
N GLU A 173 13.53 14.61 5.22
CA GLU A 173 14.51 13.76 4.59
C GLU A 173 14.52 13.88 3.05
N GLY A 174 13.72 14.77 2.49
CA GLY A 174 13.59 14.95 1.03
C GLY A 174 12.91 13.77 0.32
N LEU A 175 12.18 12.94 1.07
CA LEU A 175 11.38 11.85 0.54
C LEU A 175 9.97 12.33 0.19
N VAL A 176 9.32 11.65 -0.73
CA VAL A 176 8.02 12.03 -1.29
C VAL A 176 6.91 11.14 -0.71
N THR A 177 5.79 11.75 -0.39
CA THR A 177 4.55 11.06 -0.03
C THR A 177 3.33 11.81 -0.56
N THR A 178 2.14 11.21 -0.48
CA THR A 178 0.89 11.89 -0.84
C THR A 178 0.34 12.70 0.33
N ASP A 179 -0.47 13.72 0.02
CA ASP A 179 -1.10 14.56 1.06
C ASP A 179 -2.11 13.78 1.89
N ARG A 180 -2.74 12.77 1.27
CA ARG A 180 -3.74 11.95 1.95
C ARG A 180 -3.89 10.55 1.35
N MET A 181 -4.44 9.64 2.17
CA MET A 181 -4.74 8.27 1.78
C MET A 181 -6.23 7.96 1.95
N LEU A 182 -6.86 7.33 0.95
CA LEU A 182 -8.19 6.74 1.02
C LEU A 182 -8.08 5.21 1.05
N GLY A 183 -9.08 4.55 1.68
CA GLY A 183 -9.17 3.09 1.73
C GLY A 183 -9.08 2.51 3.14
N PHE A 184 -8.55 3.26 4.13
CA PHE A 184 -8.50 2.80 5.52
C PHE A 184 -9.87 2.31 6.01
N GLY A 185 -9.91 1.14 6.64
CA GLY A 185 -11.16 0.51 7.12
C GLY A 185 -12.15 0.11 6.03
N LYS A 186 -11.72 0.17 4.75
CA LYS A 186 -12.51 -0.18 3.57
C LYS A 186 -11.78 -1.12 2.61
N ALA A 187 -10.69 -1.72 3.04
CA ALA A 187 -9.95 -2.69 2.23
C ALA A 187 -10.88 -3.81 1.71
N GLY A 188 -10.87 -4.03 0.41
CA GLY A 188 -11.76 -4.96 -0.28
C GLY A 188 -13.26 -4.59 -0.23
N LYS A 189 -13.62 -3.31 0.03
CA LYS A 189 -15.02 -2.83 0.15
C LYS A 189 -15.22 -1.40 -0.35
N ILE A 190 -14.26 -0.84 -1.09
CA ILE A 190 -14.43 0.47 -1.73
C ILE A 190 -15.49 0.36 -2.83
N ASN A 191 -16.36 1.35 -2.89
CA ASN A 191 -17.42 1.42 -3.89
C ASN A 191 -17.68 2.89 -4.31
N ARG A 192 -18.51 3.09 -5.34
CA ARG A 192 -18.85 4.43 -5.87
C ARG A 192 -19.37 5.37 -4.79
N ARG A 193 -20.22 4.87 -3.87
CA ARG A 193 -20.78 5.69 -2.77
C ARG A 193 -19.68 6.17 -1.83
N TYR A 194 -18.69 5.32 -1.56
CA TYR A 194 -17.53 5.70 -0.77
C TYR A 194 -16.74 6.81 -1.46
N LEU A 195 -16.35 6.64 -2.72
CA LEU A 195 -15.56 7.60 -3.46
C LEU A 195 -16.27 8.95 -3.64
N LYS A 196 -17.58 8.95 -3.95
CA LYS A 196 -18.39 10.18 -4.04
C LYS A 196 -18.32 11.05 -2.77
N LYS A 197 -18.18 10.45 -1.58
CA LYS A 197 -18.05 11.20 -0.32
C LYS A 197 -16.75 11.97 -0.18
N TYR A 198 -15.74 11.59 -0.94
CA TYR A 198 -14.40 12.19 -0.89
C TYR A 198 -14.07 13.02 -2.13
N THR A 199 -15.02 13.22 -3.04
CA THR A 199 -14.79 13.99 -4.28
C THR A 199 -14.28 15.40 -3.99
N SER A 200 -14.88 16.10 -3.03
CA SER A 200 -14.45 17.45 -2.62
C SER A 200 -13.06 17.47 -1.97
N ILE A 201 -12.76 16.47 -1.14
CA ILE A 201 -11.43 16.36 -0.48
C ILE A 201 -10.34 16.05 -1.51
N CYS A 202 -10.68 15.32 -2.57
CA CYS A 202 -9.75 15.00 -3.64
C CYS A 202 -9.73 16.06 -4.76
N SER A 203 -10.32 17.23 -4.56
CA SER A 203 -10.34 18.29 -5.58
C SER A 203 -9.00 18.98 -5.77
N ASP A 204 -8.11 18.88 -4.79
CA ASP A 204 -6.76 19.45 -4.78
C ASP A 204 -5.73 18.48 -4.17
N GLY A 205 -4.46 18.81 -4.31
CA GLY A 205 -3.34 18.05 -3.75
C GLY A 205 -3.26 16.62 -4.28
N THR A 206 -2.41 15.84 -3.65
CA THR A 206 -2.12 14.45 -4.00
C THR A 206 -2.88 13.47 -3.10
N THR A 207 -3.57 12.49 -3.70
CA THR A 207 -4.33 11.47 -2.96
C THR A 207 -3.96 10.08 -3.43
N GLU A 208 -3.57 9.19 -2.52
CA GLU A 208 -3.44 7.77 -2.80
C GLU A 208 -4.72 7.03 -2.43
N ILE A 209 -5.26 6.25 -3.37
CA ILE A 209 -6.40 5.35 -3.14
C ILE A 209 -5.86 3.93 -3.09
N VAL A 210 -5.97 3.31 -1.92
CA VAL A 210 -5.49 1.94 -1.67
C VAL A 210 -6.64 0.96 -1.85
N MET A 211 -6.53 0.07 -2.83
CA MET A 211 -7.56 -0.89 -3.21
C MET A 211 -7.04 -2.33 -3.19
N HIS A 212 -7.96 -3.28 -2.99
CA HIS A 212 -7.62 -4.70 -2.81
C HIS A 212 -8.52 -5.60 -3.69
N PRO A 213 -8.53 -5.43 -5.01
CA PRO A 213 -9.35 -6.25 -5.89
C PRO A 213 -8.87 -7.70 -5.95
N ALA A 214 -9.80 -8.61 -6.18
CA ALA A 214 -9.51 -9.99 -6.55
C ALA A 214 -10.65 -10.53 -7.43
N THR A 215 -10.38 -11.56 -8.24
CA THR A 215 -11.41 -12.15 -9.11
C THR A 215 -12.43 -13.00 -8.35
N GLU A 216 -12.11 -13.36 -7.12
CA GLU A 216 -12.96 -14.07 -6.17
C GLU A 216 -12.67 -13.59 -4.74
N LYS A 217 -13.46 -14.07 -3.77
CA LYS A 217 -13.19 -13.77 -2.36
C LYS A 217 -11.92 -14.47 -1.89
N VAL A 218 -10.88 -13.72 -1.58
CA VAL A 218 -9.67 -14.24 -0.91
C VAL A 218 -9.78 -14.04 0.61
N TRP A 219 -10.01 -12.82 1.08
CA TRP A 219 -10.20 -12.49 2.50
C TRP A 219 -11.35 -11.50 2.76
N SER A 220 -11.88 -10.83 1.73
CA SER A 220 -13.05 -9.95 1.82
C SER A 220 -14.04 -10.27 0.70
N SER A 221 -15.33 -10.36 1.04
CA SER A 221 -16.40 -10.62 0.07
C SER A 221 -16.60 -9.49 -0.95
N GLY A 222 -16.05 -8.31 -0.69
CA GLY A 222 -16.19 -7.17 -1.59
C GLY A 222 -15.05 -7.03 -2.61
N GLN A 223 -14.03 -7.90 -2.58
CA GLN A 223 -12.89 -7.83 -3.51
C GLN A 223 -13.30 -7.92 -5.00
N PRO A 224 -14.24 -8.80 -5.42
CA PRO A 224 -14.73 -8.80 -6.80
C PRO A 224 -15.42 -7.48 -7.19
N ALA A 225 -16.18 -6.89 -6.28
CA ALA A 225 -16.84 -5.61 -6.54
C ALA A 225 -15.84 -4.43 -6.63
N GLU A 226 -14.72 -4.48 -5.91
CA GLU A 226 -13.63 -3.52 -6.14
C GLU A 226 -12.98 -3.71 -7.52
N LEU A 227 -12.83 -4.95 -8.00
CA LEU A 227 -12.35 -5.21 -9.36
C LEU A 227 -13.29 -4.57 -10.39
N GLU A 228 -14.60 -4.83 -10.29
CA GLU A 228 -15.60 -4.23 -11.18
C GLU A 228 -15.56 -2.69 -11.14
N LEU A 229 -15.34 -2.12 -9.95
CA LEU A 229 -15.22 -0.67 -9.81
C LEU A 229 -13.99 -0.14 -10.55
N ILE A 230 -12.80 -0.71 -10.31
CA ILE A 230 -11.55 -0.25 -10.90
C ILE A 230 -11.59 -0.39 -12.43
N THR A 231 -12.18 -1.47 -12.93
CA THR A 231 -12.33 -1.73 -14.36
C THR A 231 -13.59 -1.08 -14.95
N SER A 232 -14.02 0.07 -14.44
CA SER A 232 -15.13 0.84 -14.98
C SER A 232 -14.69 2.21 -15.52
N GLU A 233 -15.31 2.68 -16.58
CA GLU A 233 -15.11 4.03 -17.11
C GLU A 233 -15.42 5.10 -16.06
N TRP A 234 -16.48 4.88 -15.26
CA TRP A 234 -16.86 5.77 -14.17
C TRP A 234 -15.69 6.02 -13.19
N PHE A 235 -14.95 4.98 -12.81
CA PHE A 235 -13.83 5.12 -11.90
C PHE A 235 -12.70 5.93 -12.52
N GLY A 236 -12.35 5.65 -13.76
CA GLY A 236 -11.36 6.42 -14.50
C GLY A 236 -11.74 7.90 -14.62
N ASP A 237 -13.01 8.18 -14.94
CA ASP A 237 -13.51 9.56 -15.02
C ASP A 237 -13.52 10.24 -13.65
N TRP A 238 -13.89 9.53 -12.60
CA TRP A 238 -13.79 10.05 -11.24
C TRP A 238 -12.34 10.38 -10.87
N CYS A 239 -11.37 9.54 -11.17
CA CYS A 239 -9.95 9.81 -10.94
C CYS A 239 -9.47 11.05 -11.71
N ARG A 240 -9.93 11.25 -12.93
CA ARG A 240 -9.62 12.44 -13.76
C ARG A 240 -10.40 13.71 -13.41
N GLY A 241 -11.30 13.66 -12.43
CA GLY A 241 -12.09 14.81 -11.98
C GLY A 241 -13.25 15.19 -12.89
N LYS A 242 -13.77 14.26 -13.67
CA LYS A 242 -14.88 14.48 -14.60
C LYS A 242 -16.28 14.23 -14.00
N HIS A 243 -16.40 14.25 -12.64
CA HIS A 243 -17.67 14.01 -11.92
C HIS A 243 -17.91 15.05 -10.83
#